data_9bef04ec7c59a440748790224dc46464
#
_entry.id   9bef04ec7c59a440748790224dc46464
#
_cell.length_a   1.000
_cell.length_b   1.000
_cell.length_c   1.000
_cell.angle_alpha   90.00
_cell.angle_beta   90.00
_cell.angle_gamma   90.00
#
_symmetry.space_group_name_H-M   'P 1'
#
loop_
_entity.id
_entity.type
_entity.pdbx_description
1 polymer ?
#
loop_
_entity_poly.entity_id
_entity_poly.type
_entity_poly.pdbx_seq_one_letter_code
_entity_poly.pdbx_strand_id
1 'polypeptide(L)'
;MAAVAAGVSPAVAAGGGVGVTPIRLGMASYTFRNFPRTQVIAWMKELRLDHLNCKDAKDHLPSTSVEAEEAAIADYKAAGIMLTGAGNIAFAKDEDADVRAKFEYCKRAGIGVIVCDPEVVVLPRLERFVKEYDVRLAIHNHGPEHKVFKSPLDVLAAVKGMDPRVGCCIDVGHTMRAGTDVVEAIRAVGPRLYDVHMKDLAQKNVRESQVAVGQGLMPVREIFQALMKLQYKGYVDLEYEIFPENPMPGVIESFGYMRGVLAGMKG
;
A
#
# COMPACT_ATOMS: atom_id res chain seq x y z
N MET A 1 34.94 -62.67 22.16
CA MET A 1 33.58 -62.12 22.13
C MET A 1 33.69 -60.64 22.36
N ALA A 2 33.57 -59.83 21.30
CA ALA A 2 33.60 -58.36 21.36
C ALA A 2 32.17 -57.84 21.33
N ALA A 3 31.78 -57.10 22.35
CA ALA A 3 30.47 -56.43 22.40
C ALA A 3 30.49 -55.14 21.63
N VAL A 4 29.62 -55.03 20.63
CA VAL A 4 29.41 -53.82 19.86
C VAL A 4 28.41 -52.93 20.61
N ALA A 5 28.86 -51.78 21.09
CA ALA A 5 27.99 -50.76 21.66
C ALA A 5 27.32 -49.95 20.54
N ALA A 6 26.00 -50.03 20.47
CA ALA A 6 25.20 -49.19 19.57
C ALA A 6 25.10 -47.78 20.13
N GLY A 7 25.71 -46.83 19.43
CA GLY A 7 25.57 -45.42 19.72
C GLY A 7 24.21 -44.87 19.29
N VAL A 8 23.44 -44.37 20.26
CA VAL A 8 22.19 -43.66 20.02
C VAL A 8 22.55 -42.21 19.72
N SER A 9 22.41 -41.78 18.46
CA SER A 9 22.50 -40.36 18.08
C SER A 9 21.29 -39.60 18.64
N PRO A 10 21.49 -38.45 19.28
CA PRO A 10 20.35 -37.62 19.68
C PRO A 10 19.71 -37.00 18.43
N ALA A 11 18.42 -37.19 18.28
CA ALA A 11 17.60 -36.54 17.29
C ALA A 11 17.66 -35.02 17.58
N VAL A 12 18.26 -34.26 16.64
CA VAL A 12 18.18 -32.81 16.63
C VAL A 12 16.71 -32.47 16.38
N ALA A 13 16.04 -31.93 17.39
CA ALA A 13 14.71 -31.34 17.24
C ALA A 13 14.79 -30.25 16.20
N ALA A 14 14.08 -30.41 15.08
CA ALA A 14 13.91 -29.40 14.09
C ALA A 14 13.26 -28.18 14.75
N GLY A 15 14.04 -27.12 14.92
CA GLY A 15 13.55 -25.87 15.43
C GLY A 15 12.40 -25.38 14.56
N GLY A 16 11.22 -25.24 15.16
CA GLY A 16 10.05 -24.69 14.50
C GLY A 16 10.42 -23.34 13.88
N GLY A 17 10.44 -23.31 12.55
CA GLY A 17 10.66 -22.07 11.81
C GLY A 17 9.64 -21.05 12.28
N VAL A 18 10.11 -19.90 12.74
CA VAL A 18 9.26 -18.75 13.06
C VAL A 18 8.51 -18.41 11.78
N GLY A 19 7.20 -18.71 11.74
CA GLY A 19 6.38 -18.52 10.56
C GLY A 19 6.46 -17.07 10.13
N VAL A 20 6.92 -16.82 8.88
CA VAL A 20 6.97 -15.47 8.33
C VAL A 20 5.54 -14.97 8.20
N THR A 21 5.25 -13.85 8.87
CA THR A 21 3.93 -13.21 8.74
C THR A 21 3.72 -12.79 7.30
N PRO A 22 2.60 -13.15 6.65
CA PRO A 22 2.38 -12.85 5.24
C PRO A 22 2.15 -11.36 4.95
N ILE A 23 1.84 -10.55 5.97
CA ILE A 23 1.61 -9.12 5.80
C ILE A 23 2.95 -8.38 5.67
N ARG A 24 3.08 -7.62 4.61
CA ARG A 24 4.23 -6.76 4.34
C ARG A 24 3.84 -5.31 4.57
N LEU A 25 4.57 -4.64 5.45
CA LEU A 25 4.37 -3.22 5.75
C LEU A 25 5.22 -2.38 4.80
N GLY A 26 4.65 -1.30 4.31
CA GLY A 26 5.29 -0.30 3.47
C GLY A 26 4.92 1.12 3.91
N MET A 27 5.32 2.09 3.10
CA MET A 27 5.08 3.50 3.34
C MET A 27 4.48 4.14 2.09
N ALA A 28 3.43 4.95 2.27
CA ALA A 28 2.98 5.91 1.26
C ALA A 28 3.81 7.20 1.39
N SER A 29 4.56 7.55 0.36
CA SER A 29 5.51 8.67 0.43
C SER A 29 4.83 10.02 0.69
N TYR A 30 3.53 10.11 0.44
CA TYR A 30 2.74 11.31 0.73
C TYR A 30 2.74 11.70 2.21
N THR A 31 2.95 10.75 3.11
CA THR A 31 3.24 10.99 4.52
C THR A 31 4.35 12.03 4.72
N PHE A 32 5.34 12.01 3.84
CA PHE A 32 6.53 12.86 3.90
C PHE A 32 6.54 14.00 2.86
N ARG A 33 5.37 14.37 2.34
CA ARG A 33 5.21 15.33 1.23
C ARG A 33 5.92 16.67 1.37
N ASN A 34 6.23 17.09 2.61
CA ASN A 34 6.94 18.35 2.87
C ASN A 34 8.48 18.20 2.87
N PHE A 35 8.99 16.97 2.79
CA PHE A 35 10.42 16.67 2.90
C PHE A 35 11.01 16.22 1.55
N PRO A 36 12.31 16.44 1.31
CA PRO A 36 12.96 15.99 0.08
C PRO A 36 13.16 14.46 0.09
N ARG A 37 13.31 13.87 -1.10
CA ARG A 37 13.59 12.45 -1.32
C ARG A 37 14.73 11.92 -0.45
N THR A 38 15.80 12.69 -0.28
CA THR A 38 16.94 12.31 0.56
C THR A 38 16.53 12.07 2.02
N GLN A 39 15.61 12.88 2.54
CA GLN A 39 15.08 12.69 3.89
C GLN A 39 14.13 11.49 3.96
N VAL A 40 13.30 11.28 2.93
CA VAL A 40 12.45 10.08 2.83
C VAL A 40 13.31 8.82 2.89
N ILE A 41 14.38 8.75 2.11
CA ILE A 41 15.32 7.62 2.10
C ILE A 41 15.94 7.40 3.50
N ALA A 42 16.36 8.48 4.17
CA ALA A 42 16.92 8.39 5.51
C ALA A 42 15.92 7.80 6.52
N TRP A 43 14.67 8.29 6.49
CA TRP A 43 13.62 7.80 7.39
C TRP A 43 13.14 6.38 7.05
N MET A 44 13.09 6.00 5.79
CA MET A 44 12.80 4.61 5.41
C MET A 44 13.83 3.64 6.03
N LYS A 45 15.13 4.01 6.02
CA LYS A 45 16.19 3.22 6.66
C LYS A 45 16.04 3.18 8.19
N GLU A 46 15.77 4.32 8.82
CA GLU A 46 15.51 4.41 10.26
C GLU A 46 14.34 3.51 10.68
N LEU A 47 13.25 3.55 9.91
CA LEU A 47 12.06 2.73 10.11
C LEU A 47 12.26 1.25 9.73
N ARG A 48 13.40 0.89 9.12
CA ARG A 48 13.67 -0.45 8.57
C ARG A 48 12.59 -0.89 7.59
N LEU A 49 12.29 -0.01 6.64
CA LEU A 49 11.36 -0.24 5.54
C LEU A 49 12.12 -0.20 4.21
N ASP A 50 11.74 -1.09 3.32
CA ASP A 50 12.33 -1.23 1.99
C ASP A 50 11.28 -1.19 0.86
N HIS A 51 10.03 -0.86 1.18
CA HIS A 51 8.90 -0.79 0.25
C HIS A 51 8.20 0.56 0.34
N LEU A 52 8.03 1.22 -0.81
CA LEU A 52 7.49 2.57 -0.92
C LEU A 52 6.44 2.67 -2.04
N ASN A 53 5.21 3.04 -1.68
CA ASN A 53 4.25 3.57 -2.63
C ASN A 53 4.58 5.06 -2.84
N CYS A 54 5.16 5.39 -4.01
CA CYS A 54 5.80 6.69 -4.22
C CYS A 54 4.92 7.63 -5.03
N LYS A 55 4.60 8.79 -4.45
CA LYS A 55 3.85 9.85 -5.10
C LYS A 55 4.77 10.86 -5.76
N ASP A 56 4.30 11.48 -6.86
CA ASP A 56 4.87 12.74 -7.36
C ASP A 56 4.53 13.89 -6.40
N ALA A 57 5.29 13.95 -5.31
CA ALA A 57 5.20 14.98 -4.30
C ALA A 57 6.61 15.51 -4.04
N LYS A 58 6.79 16.82 -4.10
CA LYS A 58 8.09 17.47 -4.02
C LYS A 58 9.06 16.91 -5.08
N ASP A 59 10.08 16.14 -4.67
CA ASP A 59 11.05 15.47 -5.53
C ASP A 59 11.08 13.94 -5.31
N HIS A 60 10.00 13.37 -4.72
CA HIS A 60 9.97 11.95 -4.38
C HIS A 60 10.09 11.07 -5.62
N LEU A 61 9.20 11.24 -6.58
CA LEU A 61 9.29 10.62 -7.90
C LEU A 61 8.73 11.63 -8.91
N PRO A 62 9.56 12.57 -9.41
CA PRO A 62 9.10 13.68 -10.23
C PRO A 62 8.61 13.20 -11.60
N SER A 63 7.47 13.70 -12.05
CA SER A 63 6.92 13.46 -13.39
C SER A 63 7.27 14.59 -14.38
N THR A 64 8.10 15.57 -13.98
CA THR A 64 8.43 16.78 -14.75
C THR A 64 9.38 16.53 -15.91
N SER A 65 10.29 15.57 -15.78
CA SER A 65 11.16 15.10 -16.85
C SER A 65 11.64 13.67 -16.60
N VAL A 66 12.00 12.97 -17.66
CA VAL A 66 12.53 11.60 -17.60
C VAL A 66 13.83 11.56 -16.78
N GLU A 67 14.71 12.54 -16.95
CA GLU A 67 15.98 12.62 -16.24
C GLU A 67 15.80 12.77 -14.73
N ALA A 68 14.84 13.59 -14.30
CA ALA A 68 14.53 13.78 -12.87
C ALA A 68 13.91 12.50 -12.27
N GLU A 69 13.05 11.82 -13.02
CA GLU A 69 12.47 10.54 -12.64
C GLU A 69 13.55 9.45 -12.51
N GLU A 70 14.42 9.30 -13.50
CA GLU A 70 15.51 8.30 -13.51
C GLU A 70 16.49 8.55 -12.36
N ALA A 71 16.81 9.80 -12.05
CA ALA A 71 17.62 10.14 -10.89
C ALA A 71 16.96 9.71 -9.58
N ALA A 72 15.65 9.90 -9.44
CA ALA A 72 14.91 9.45 -8.26
C ALA A 72 14.91 7.92 -8.13
N ILE A 73 14.66 7.20 -9.24
CA ILE A 73 14.70 5.75 -9.29
C ILE A 73 16.08 5.21 -8.88
N ALA A 74 17.16 5.85 -9.39
CA ALA A 74 18.54 5.47 -9.07
C ALA A 74 18.83 5.64 -7.57
N ASP A 75 18.38 6.73 -6.95
CA ASP A 75 18.57 7.00 -5.52
C ASP A 75 17.87 5.95 -4.65
N TYR A 76 16.61 5.60 -4.95
CA TYR A 76 15.88 4.55 -4.22
C TYR A 76 16.55 3.19 -4.40
N LYS A 77 16.95 2.85 -5.63
CA LYS A 77 17.66 1.59 -5.91
C LYS A 77 18.97 1.51 -5.14
N ALA A 78 19.77 2.58 -5.13
CA ALA A 78 21.02 2.64 -4.36
C ALA A 78 20.80 2.52 -2.84
N ALA A 79 19.63 2.97 -2.37
CA ALA A 79 19.23 2.84 -0.98
C ALA A 79 18.65 1.47 -0.61
N GLY A 80 18.41 0.57 -1.59
CA GLY A 80 17.75 -0.71 -1.39
C GLY A 80 16.24 -0.59 -1.18
N ILE A 81 15.62 0.51 -1.62
CA ILE A 81 14.18 0.76 -1.51
C ILE A 81 13.51 0.39 -2.83
N MET A 82 12.50 -0.45 -2.76
CA MET A 82 11.67 -0.87 -3.89
C MET A 82 10.45 0.05 -4.02
N LEU A 83 10.22 0.58 -5.21
CA LEU A 83 9.00 1.30 -5.55
C LEU A 83 7.92 0.27 -5.87
N THR A 84 6.96 0.09 -4.98
CA THR A 84 5.93 -0.96 -5.07
C THR A 84 4.63 -0.47 -5.66
N GLY A 85 4.36 0.82 -5.54
CA GLY A 85 3.22 1.51 -6.10
C GLY A 85 3.57 2.93 -6.52
N ALA A 86 2.78 3.51 -7.40
CA ALA A 86 2.79 4.93 -7.70
C ALA A 86 1.41 5.50 -7.45
N GLY A 87 1.33 6.61 -6.76
CA GLY A 87 0.05 7.25 -6.59
C GLY A 87 -0.08 8.11 -5.33
N ASN A 88 -1.19 8.77 -5.25
CA ASN A 88 -2.40 8.63 -6.07
C ASN A 88 -2.25 9.41 -7.40
N ILE A 89 -2.39 8.75 -8.56
CA ILE A 89 -2.30 9.36 -9.88
C ILE A 89 -3.72 9.67 -10.38
N ALA A 90 -4.00 10.94 -10.68
CA ALA A 90 -5.28 11.33 -11.28
C ALA A 90 -5.32 10.98 -12.79
N PHE A 91 -6.42 10.37 -13.24
CA PHE A 91 -6.73 10.16 -14.66
C PHE A 91 -8.00 10.94 -15.01
N ALA A 92 -7.84 12.24 -15.26
CA ALA A 92 -8.94 13.15 -15.54
C ALA A 92 -9.24 13.30 -17.04
N LYS A 93 -8.31 12.91 -17.92
CA LYS A 93 -8.42 13.08 -19.36
C LYS A 93 -8.61 11.75 -20.06
N ASP A 94 -9.67 11.63 -20.86
CA ASP A 94 -9.94 10.46 -21.71
C ASP A 94 -9.17 10.56 -23.03
N GLU A 95 -7.82 10.61 -22.93
CA GLU A 95 -6.89 10.76 -24.05
C GLU A 95 -5.77 9.73 -23.97
N ASP A 96 -5.47 9.04 -25.08
CA ASP A 96 -4.40 8.03 -25.15
C ASP A 96 -3.04 8.57 -24.75
N ALA A 97 -2.73 9.80 -25.16
CA ALA A 97 -1.43 10.41 -24.88
C ALA A 97 -1.23 10.66 -23.36
N ASP A 98 -2.27 11.18 -22.67
CA ASP A 98 -2.22 11.42 -21.23
C ASP A 98 -2.09 10.11 -20.44
N VAL A 99 -2.90 9.11 -20.79
CA VAL A 99 -2.86 7.80 -20.13
C VAL A 99 -1.52 7.11 -20.38
N ARG A 100 -1.05 7.09 -21.63
CA ARG A 100 0.23 6.48 -22.00
C ARG A 100 1.40 7.09 -21.24
N ALA A 101 1.47 8.42 -21.14
CA ALA A 101 2.53 9.10 -20.42
C ALA A 101 2.64 8.63 -18.96
N LYS A 102 1.49 8.44 -18.28
CA LYS A 102 1.43 7.97 -16.87
C LYS A 102 1.79 6.50 -16.74
N PHE A 103 1.40 5.65 -17.71
CA PHE A 103 1.80 4.26 -17.72
C PHE A 103 3.30 4.08 -18.01
N GLU A 104 3.86 4.85 -18.95
CA GLU A 104 5.31 4.84 -19.23
C GLU A 104 6.13 5.33 -18.03
N TYR A 105 5.66 6.37 -17.33
CA TYR A 105 6.25 6.82 -16.07
C TYR A 105 6.31 5.67 -15.03
N CYS A 106 5.22 4.99 -14.76
CA CYS A 106 5.21 3.86 -13.83
C CYS A 106 6.09 2.69 -14.31
N LYS A 107 6.11 2.43 -15.61
CA LYS A 107 6.92 1.37 -16.21
C LYS A 107 8.43 1.64 -16.06
N ARG A 108 8.90 2.88 -16.30
CA ARG A 108 10.30 3.25 -16.08
C ARG A 108 10.74 3.02 -14.64
N ALA A 109 9.85 3.33 -13.69
CA ALA A 109 10.11 3.09 -12.27
C ALA A 109 9.99 1.61 -11.83
N GLY A 110 9.64 0.71 -12.75
CA GLY A 110 9.44 -0.72 -12.45
C GLY A 110 8.20 -0.99 -11.57
N ILE A 111 7.25 -0.07 -11.55
CA ILE A 111 6.06 -0.14 -10.70
C ILE A 111 5.00 -1.01 -11.35
N GLY A 112 4.58 -2.06 -10.64
CA GLY A 112 3.56 -3.00 -11.11
C GLY A 112 2.13 -2.70 -10.64
N VAL A 113 1.95 -1.72 -9.75
CA VAL A 113 0.65 -1.28 -9.22
C VAL A 113 0.54 0.23 -9.33
N ILE A 114 -0.41 0.72 -10.11
CA ILE A 114 -0.71 2.15 -10.22
C ILE A 114 -1.89 2.44 -9.29
N VAL A 115 -1.64 3.17 -8.20
CA VAL A 115 -2.70 3.69 -7.33
C VAL A 115 -3.26 4.94 -7.97
N CYS A 116 -4.57 5.03 -8.16
CA CYS A 116 -5.15 6.10 -8.98
C CYS A 116 -6.53 6.55 -8.55
N ASP A 117 -6.88 7.75 -9.05
CA ASP A 117 -8.19 8.35 -8.96
C ASP A 117 -8.66 8.74 -10.38
N PRO A 118 -9.34 7.83 -11.09
CA PRO A 118 -9.79 8.07 -12.43
C PRO A 118 -11.19 8.69 -12.47
N GLU A 119 -11.44 9.55 -13.46
CA GLU A 119 -12.81 9.83 -13.89
C GLU A 119 -13.43 8.55 -14.52
N VAL A 120 -14.71 8.30 -14.26
CA VAL A 120 -15.39 7.06 -14.71
C VAL A 120 -15.31 6.89 -16.23
N VAL A 121 -15.39 7.98 -16.98
CA VAL A 121 -15.33 7.97 -18.44
C VAL A 121 -14.00 7.43 -18.98
N VAL A 122 -12.93 7.50 -18.19
CA VAL A 122 -11.59 7.02 -18.57
C VAL A 122 -11.41 5.51 -18.35
N LEU A 123 -12.25 4.87 -17.54
CA LEU A 123 -12.09 3.45 -17.17
C LEU A 123 -11.96 2.49 -18.36
N PRO A 124 -12.75 2.59 -19.45
CA PRO A 124 -12.58 1.70 -20.59
C PRO A 124 -11.21 1.85 -21.28
N ARG A 125 -10.67 3.07 -21.28
CA ARG A 125 -9.34 3.35 -21.80
C ARG A 125 -8.28 2.74 -20.90
N LEU A 126 -8.38 2.94 -19.59
CA LEU A 126 -7.46 2.36 -18.62
C LEU A 126 -7.42 0.83 -18.70
N GLU A 127 -8.58 0.17 -18.90
CA GLU A 127 -8.63 -1.27 -19.11
C GLU A 127 -7.80 -1.74 -20.31
N ARG A 128 -7.79 -0.97 -21.39
CA ARG A 128 -6.96 -1.27 -22.56
C ARG A 128 -5.47 -1.16 -22.21
N PHE A 129 -5.08 -0.10 -21.48
CA PHE A 129 -3.70 0.13 -21.10
C PHE A 129 -3.20 -0.87 -20.05
N VAL A 130 -4.00 -1.32 -19.09
CA VAL A 130 -3.56 -2.38 -18.15
C VAL A 130 -3.28 -3.69 -18.88
N LYS A 131 -4.00 -3.99 -19.98
CA LYS A 131 -3.71 -5.15 -20.85
C LYS A 131 -2.43 -4.96 -21.65
N GLU A 132 -2.20 -3.76 -22.20
CA GLU A 132 -1.02 -3.42 -23.02
C GLU A 132 0.27 -3.46 -22.19
N TYR A 133 0.23 -2.93 -20.96
CA TYR A 133 1.40 -2.78 -20.09
C TYR A 133 1.59 -3.92 -19.08
N ASP A 134 0.61 -4.80 -18.95
CA ASP A 134 0.55 -5.87 -17.94
C ASP A 134 0.77 -5.36 -16.51
N VAL A 135 0.15 -4.25 -16.16
CA VAL A 135 0.18 -3.63 -14.82
C VAL A 135 -1.19 -3.73 -14.15
N ARG A 136 -1.22 -3.60 -12.84
CA ARG A 136 -2.45 -3.50 -12.05
C ARG A 136 -2.81 -2.05 -11.82
N LEU A 137 -4.10 -1.75 -11.90
CA LEU A 137 -4.65 -0.45 -11.56
C LEU A 137 -5.45 -0.57 -10.26
N ALA A 138 -5.04 0.15 -9.25
CA ALA A 138 -5.63 0.15 -7.92
C ALA A 138 -6.37 1.47 -7.68
N ILE A 139 -7.68 1.51 -7.93
CA ILE A 139 -8.50 2.71 -7.73
C ILE A 139 -8.63 2.95 -6.23
N HIS A 140 -8.26 4.16 -5.81
CA HIS A 140 -8.25 4.60 -4.42
C HIS A 140 -9.61 5.20 -4.04
N ASN A 141 -10.19 4.77 -2.91
CA ASN A 141 -11.39 5.39 -2.37
C ASN A 141 -11.04 6.57 -1.45
N HIS A 142 -11.83 7.67 -1.53
CA HIS A 142 -11.52 8.95 -0.88
C HIS A 142 -12.53 9.39 0.19
N GLY A 143 -13.46 8.51 0.58
CA GLY A 143 -14.44 8.83 1.63
C GLY A 143 -15.66 9.61 1.11
N PRO A 144 -16.50 10.10 2.02
CA PRO A 144 -17.82 10.65 1.68
C PRO A 144 -17.79 11.91 0.83
N GLU A 145 -16.67 12.62 0.79
CA GLU A 145 -16.50 13.85 -0.01
C GLU A 145 -16.27 13.55 -1.50
N HIS A 146 -15.80 12.36 -1.83
CA HIS A 146 -15.59 11.99 -3.22
C HIS A 146 -16.94 11.73 -3.93
N LYS A 147 -17.07 12.18 -5.18
CA LYS A 147 -18.34 12.07 -5.92
C LYS A 147 -18.70 10.62 -6.24
N VAL A 148 -17.71 9.81 -6.59
CA VAL A 148 -17.91 8.45 -7.13
C VAL A 148 -17.33 7.40 -6.18
N PHE A 149 -16.03 7.43 -5.91
CA PHE A 149 -15.33 6.38 -5.16
C PHE A 149 -15.24 6.72 -3.67
N LYS A 150 -16.37 6.68 -2.96
CA LYS A 150 -16.43 6.95 -1.52
C LYS A 150 -15.88 5.79 -0.71
N SER A 151 -16.17 4.57 -1.17
CA SER A 151 -15.78 3.33 -0.52
C SER A 151 -15.22 2.33 -1.54
N PRO A 152 -14.54 1.26 -1.12
CA PRO A 152 -14.09 0.19 -2.01
C PRO A 152 -15.24 -0.52 -2.74
N LEU A 153 -16.46 -0.49 -2.17
CA LEU A 153 -17.64 -1.11 -2.80
C LEU A 153 -18.08 -0.33 -4.05
N ASP A 154 -17.91 1.00 -4.05
CA ASP A 154 -18.16 1.83 -5.23
C ASP A 154 -17.17 1.50 -6.33
N VAL A 155 -15.89 1.33 -5.97
CA VAL A 155 -14.87 0.89 -6.92
C VAL A 155 -15.22 -0.48 -7.49
N LEU A 156 -15.58 -1.43 -6.64
CA LEU A 156 -15.93 -2.78 -7.07
C LEU A 156 -17.13 -2.79 -8.04
N ALA A 157 -18.12 -1.94 -7.78
CA ALA A 157 -19.28 -1.78 -8.68
C ALA A 157 -18.86 -1.20 -10.03
N ALA A 158 -17.99 -0.18 -10.05
CA ALA A 158 -17.53 0.46 -11.28
C ALA A 158 -16.67 -0.45 -12.17
N VAL A 159 -15.87 -1.33 -11.56
CA VAL A 159 -14.98 -2.24 -12.30
C VAL A 159 -15.58 -3.62 -12.56
N LYS A 160 -16.88 -3.78 -12.27
CA LYS A 160 -17.60 -5.03 -12.52
C LYS A 160 -17.54 -5.40 -14.00
N GLY A 161 -17.05 -6.61 -14.30
CA GLY A 161 -16.91 -7.10 -15.66
C GLY A 161 -15.68 -6.62 -16.42
N MET A 162 -14.88 -5.73 -15.85
CA MET A 162 -13.60 -5.30 -16.42
C MET A 162 -12.50 -6.35 -16.19
N ASP A 163 -11.39 -6.19 -16.92
CA ASP A 163 -10.19 -6.99 -16.74
C ASP A 163 -9.83 -7.11 -15.24
N PRO A 164 -9.47 -8.31 -14.75
CA PRO A 164 -9.15 -8.50 -13.34
C PRO A 164 -8.00 -7.63 -12.83
N ARG A 165 -7.13 -7.10 -13.70
CA ARG A 165 -6.05 -6.16 -13.30
C ARG A 165 -6.55 -4.78 -12.89
N VAL A 166 -7.81 -4.44 -13.15
CA VAL A 166 -8.46 -3.22 -12.62
C VAL A 166 -9.15 -3.57 -11.31
N GLY A 167 -8.71 -2.95 -10.21
CA GLY A 167 -9.18 -3.25 -8.86
C GLY A 167 -9.04 -2.08 -7.90
N CYS A 168 -8.83 -2.38 -6.63
CA CYS A 168 -8.89 -1.41 -5.55
C CYS A 168 -7.53 -1.21 -4.86
N CYS A 169 -7.26 0.03 -4.49
CA CYS A 169 -6.49 0.40 -3.31
C CYS A 169 -7.50 0.76 -2.21
N ILE A 170 -7.51 0.04 -1.10
CA ILE A 170 -8.39 0.36 0.02
C ILE A 170 -7.66 1.32 0.96
N ASP A 171 -8.15 2.57 1.03
CA ASP A 171 -7.84 3.44 2.15
C ASP A 171 -8.81 3.12 3.30
N VAL A 172 -8.27 2.58 4.38
CA VAL A 172 -9.10 2.11 5.50
C VAL A 172 -9.77 3.25 6.27
N GLY A 173 -9.10 4.42 6.36
CA GLY A 173 -9.66 5.60 7.00
C GLY A 173 -10.82 6.18 6.21
N HIS A 174 -10.64 6.37 4.92
CA HIS A 174 -11.71 6.82 4.04
C HIS A 174 -12.88 5.83 3.97
N THR A 175 -12.60 4.52 4.00
CA THR A 175 -13.61 3.47 4.04
C THR A 175 -14.48 3.58 5.29
N MET A 176 -13.84 3.72 6.47
CA MET A 176 -14.55 3.92 7.75
C MET A 176 -15.38 5.20 7.75
N ARG A 177 -14.84 6.31 7.21
CA ARG A 177 -15.55 7.59 7.11
C ARG A 177 -16.78 7.52 6.20
N ALA A 178 -16.72 6.69 5.16
CA ALA A 178 -17.86 6.42 4.28
C ALA A 178 -18.94 5.54 4.93
N GLY A 179 -18.77 5.14 6.20
CA GLY A 179 -19.69 4.26 6.91
C GLY A 179 -19.62 2.79 6.48
N THR A 180 -18.60 2.41 5.72
CA THR A 180 -18.39 1.04 5.27
C THR A 180 -17.52 0.29 6.28
N ASP A 181 -17.90 -0.95 6.63
CA ASP A 181 -17.06 -1.83 7.43
C ASP A 181 -15.81 -2.22 6.63
N VAL A 182 -14.64 -1.91 7.18
CA VAL A 182 -13.35 -2.10 6.48
C VAL A 182 -13.06 -3.58 6.25
N VAL A 183 -13.38 -4.44 7.22
CA VAL A 183 -13.10 -5.88 7.14
C VAL A 183 -14.00 -6.53 6.10
N GLU A 184 -15.28 -6.17 6.08
CA GLU A 184 -16.22 -6.65 5.06
C GLU A 184 -15.85 -6.12 3.66
N ALA A 185 -15.38 -4.86 3.56
CA ALA A 185 -14.91 -4.31 2.28
C ALA A 185 -13.70 -5.10 1.75
N ILE A 186 -12.72 -5.44 2.59
CA ILE A 186 -11.57 -6.28 2.20
C ILE A 186 -12.04 -7.63 1.66
N ARG A 187 -13.01 -8.27 2.35
CA ARG A 187 -13.57 -9.56 1.93
C ARG A 187 -14.32 -9.45 0.59
N ALA A 188 -15.09 -8.39 0.42
CA ALA A 188 -15.88 -8.16 -0.80
C ALA A 188 -15.01 -7.88 -2.02
N VAL A 189 -13.97 -7.05 -1.85
CA VAL A 189 -13.01 -6.73 -2.93
C VAL A 189 -12.22 -7.98 -3.34
N GLY A 190 -11.83 -8.81 -2.38
CA GLY A 190 -11.22 -10.11 -2.63
C GLY A 190 -9.97 -9.99 -3.51
N PRO A 191 -9.88 -10.78 -4.61
CA PRO A 191 -8.69 -10.86 -5.46
C PRO A 191 -8.39 -9.58 -6.26
N ARG A 192 -9.29 -8.58 -6.24
CA ARG A 192 -9.08 -7.28 -6.86
C ARG A 192 -8.45 -6.26 -5.90
N LEU A 193 -8.04 -6.67 -4.70
CA LEU A 193 -7.30 -5.82 -3.76
C LEU A 193 -5.82 -5.81 -4.12
N TYR A 194 -5.30 -4.65 -4.53
CA TYR A 194 -3.93 -4.50 -5.00
C TYR A 194 -3.05 -3.64 -4.10
N ASP A 195 -3.66 -2.74 -3.33
CA ASP A 195 -2.97 -1.90 -2.37
C ASP A 195 -3.84 -1.59 -1.15
N VAL A 196 -3.22 -1.25 -0.03
CA VAL A 196 -3.91 -0.85 1.21
C VAL A 196 -3.18 0.34 1.80
N HIS A 197 -3.89 1.48 1.90
CA HIS A 197 -3.43 2.62 2.68
C HIS A 197 -3.96 2.51 4.10
N MET A 198 -3.03 2.32 5.06
CA MET A 198 -3.35 2.20 6.47
C MET A 198 -3.43 3.57 7.12
N LYS A 199 -4.53 3.82 7.81
CA LYS A 199 -4.81 5.00 8.63
C LYS A 199 -5.53 4.59 9.89
N ASP A 200 -5.56 5.45 10.91
CA ASP A 200 -6.42 5.27 12.07
C ASP A 200 -7.14 6.58 12.40
N LEU A 201 -8.32 6.49 12.97
CA LEU A 201 -9.22 7.61 13.24
C LEU A 201 -9.71 7.57 14.67
N ALA A 202 -9.66 8.70 15.38
CA ALA A 202 -10.26 8.85 16.69
C ALA A 202 -11.79 8.88 16.62
N GLN A 203 -12.38 9.28 15.49
CA GLN A 203 -13.83 9.37 15.26
C GLN A 203 -14.17 8.93 13.82
N LYS A 204 -15.17 8.06 13.66
CA LYS A 204 -15.50 7.43 12.37
C LYS A 204 -15.84 8.41 11.25
N ASN A 205 -16.58 9.46 11.53
CA ASN A 205 -17.19 10.33 10.52
C ASN A 205 -16.54 11.72 10.45
N VAL A 206 -15.38 11.90 11.10
CA VAL A 206 -14.68 13.19 11.16
C VAL A 206 -13.41 13.12 10.33
N ARG A 207 -13.29 14.00 9.34
CA ARG A 207 -12.17 14.02 8.39
C ARG A 207 -10.84 14.28 9.09
N GLU A 208 -10.82 15.22 10.03
CA GLU A 208 -9.64 15.68 10.75
C GLU A 208 -9.32 14.83 11.98
N SER A 209 -9.91 13.64 12.11
CA SER A 209 -9.74 12.78 13.28
C SER A 209 -8.63 11.74 13.15
N GLN A 210 -7.77 11.83 12.12
CA GLN A 210 -6.65 10.92 11.99
C GLN A 210 -5.73 10.98 13.20
N VAL A 211 -5.31 9.81 13.66
CA VAL A 211 -4.35 9.61 14.76
C VAL A 211 -3.29 8.59 14.33
N ALA A 212 -2.25 8.41 15.14
CA ALA A 212 -1.31 7.31 14.92
C ALA A 212 -2.04 5.97 15.01
N VAL A 213 -1.63 5.00 14.18
CA VAL A 213 -2.26 3.67 14.16
C VAL A 213 -2.10 3.01 15.52
N GLY A 214 -3.22 2.60 16.08
CA GLY A 214 -3.33 2.03 17.42
C GLY A 214 -3.89 3.00 18.47
N GLN A 215 -4.03 4.29 18.14
CA GLN A 215 -4.63 5.28 19.03
C GLN A 215 -6.13 5.53 18.73
N GLY A 216 -6.64 4.95 17.66
CA GLY A 216 -8.00 5.18 17.18
C GLY A 216 -8.91 3.98 17.26
N LEU A 217 -9.87 3.97 16.34
CA LEU A 217 -10.96 2.99 16.29
C LEU A 217 -10.76 1.92 15.20
N MET A 218 -9.63 1.98 14.45
CA MET A 218 -9.41 1.06 13.36
C MET A 218 -9.16 -0.37 13.87
N PRO A 219 -9.91 -1.37 13.41
CA PRO A 219 -9.74 -2.77 13.83
C PRO A 219 -8.52 -3.41 13.13
N VAL A 220 -7.32 -2.93 13.48
CA VAL A 220 -6.07 -3.27 12.77
C VAL A 220 -5.80 -4.78 12.78
N ARG A 221 -6.07 -5.46 13.90
CA ARG A 221 -5.88 -6.91 14.01
C ARG A 221 -6.81 -7.66 13.06
N GLU A 222 -8.07 -7.30 13.01
CA GLU A 222 -9.11 -7.90 12.15
C GLU A 222 -8.83 -7.62 10.67
N ILE A 223 -8.32 -6.44 10.34
CA ILE A 223 -7.85 -6.08 8.99
C ILE A 223 -6.72 -7.01 8.58
N PHE A 224 -5.68 -7.17 9.41
CA PHE A 224 -4.58 -8.08 9.10
C PHE A 224 -5.06 -9.53 8.98
N GLN A 225 -5.98 -9.98 9.82
CA GLN A 225 -6.57 -11.32 9.70
C GLN A 225 -7.33 -11.50 8.39
N ALA A 226 -8.10 -10.50 7.95
CA ALA A 226 -8.82 -10.54 6.68
C ALA A 226 -7.86 -10.60 5.49
N LEU A 227 -6.81 -9.78 5.48
CA LEU A 227 -5.75 -9.78 4.47
C LEU A 227 -5.00 -11.13 4.41
N MET A 228 -4.69 -11.72 5.58
CA MET A 228 -4.06 -13.03 5.65
C MET A 228 -4.95 -14.14 5.08
N LYS A 229 -6.26 -14.13 5.42
CA LYS A 229 -7.25 -15.09 4.86
C LYS A 229 -7.39 -14.94 3.35
N LEU A 230 -7.33 -13.72 2.85
CA LEU A 230 -7.33 -13.42 1.42
C LEU A 230 -6.03 -13.86 0.73
N GLN A 231 -5.00 -14.23 1.48
CA GLN A 231 -3.64 -14.45 0.97
C GLN A 231 -3.09 -13.23 0.20
N TYR A 232 -3.39 -12.05 0.72
CA TYR A 232 -3.01 -10.78 0.10
C TYR A 232 -1.51 -10.71 -0.17
N LYS A 233 -1.13 -10.34 -1.40
CA LYS A 233 0.26 -10.30 -1.88
C LYS A 233 0.83 -8.89 -2.04
N GLY A 234 0.03 -7.86 -1.79
CA GLY A 234 0.44 -6.47 -1.82
C GLY A 234 1.12 -6.01 -0.53
N TYR A 235 1.13 -4.71 -0.36
CA TYR A 235 1.68 -4.05 0.82
C TYR A 235 0.57 -3.35 1.61
N VAL A 236 0.82 -3.14 2.90
CA VAL A 236 0.01 -2.28 3.75
C VAL A 236 0.85 -1.04 4.01
N ASP A 237 0.57 0.00 3.24
CA ASP A 237 1.34 1.24 3.23
C ASP A 237 0.76 2.22 4.23
N LEU A 238 1.54 2.63 5.23
CA LEU A 238 1.11 3.66 6.17
C LEU A 238 0.99 5.00 5.42
N GLU A 239 -0.19 5.63 5.49
CA GLU A 239 -0.42 7.00 5.00
C GLU A 239 -0.82 7.90 6.16
N TYR A 240 0.18 8.54 6.78
CA TYR A 240 0.02 9.43 7.92
C TYR A 240 0.01 10.88 7.46
N GLU A 241 -1.17 11.52 7.43
CA GLU A 241 -1.35 12.82 6.78
C GLU A 241 -1.38 14.01 7.74
N ILE A 242 -1.38 13.75 9.04
CA ILE A 242 -1.36 14.78 10.09
C ILE A 242 0.07 15.15 10.50
N PHE A 243 0.23 16.33 11.10
CA PHE A 243 1.54 16.86 11.49
C PHE A 243 2.59 16.83 10.37
N PRO A 244 2.27 17.36 9.16
CA PRO A 244 3.12 17.21 7.98
C PRO A 244 4.52 17.85 8.14
N GLU A 245 4.70 18.74 9.11
CA GLU A 245 6.00 19.34 9.44
C GLU A 245 6.85 18.49 10.39
N ASN A 246 6.24 17.51 11.08
CA ASN A 246 6.93 16.61 11.99
C ASN A 246 6.19 15.25 12.08
N PRO A 247 6.16 14.45 11.01
CA PRO A 247 5.37 13.21 10.96
C PRO A 247 5.99 12.05 11.74
N MET A 248 7.32 12.04 11.94
CA MET A 248 8.05 10.86 12.43
C MET A 248 7.58 10.33 13.78
N PRO A 249 7.22 11.13 14.79
CA PRO A 249 6.72 10.57 16.06
C PRO A 249 5.50 9.66 15.86
N GLY A 250 4.49 10.11 15.12
CA GLY A 250 3.29 9.32 14.86
C GLY A 250 3.54 8.14 13.89
N VAL A 251 4.47 8.30 12.97
CA VAL A 251 4.91 7.23 12.06
C VAL A 251 5.60 6.10 12.83
N ILE A 252 6.55 6.43 13.73
CA ILE A 252 7.24 5.44 14.58
C ILE A 252 6.25 4.70 15.45
N GLU A 253 5.32 5.42 16.08
CA GLU A 253 4.24 4.83 16.91
C GLU A 253 3.37 3.88 16.10
N SER A 254 2.91 4.31 14.92
CA SER A 254 2.07 3.51 14.02
C SER A 254 2.76 2.20 13.61
N PHE A 255 4.04 2.25 13.21
CA PHE A 255 4.78 1.03 12.87
C PHE A 255 5.06 0.17 14.09
N GLY A 256 5.32 0.77 15.25
CA GLY A 256 5.47 0.04 16.52
C GLY A 256 4.23 -0.79 16.84
N TYR A 257 3.07 -0.17 16.77
CA TYR A 257 1.79 -0.83 17.00
C TYR A 257 1.50 -1.93 15.98
N MET A 258 1.59 -1.63 14.68
CA MET A 258 1.33 -2.61 13.62
C MET A 258 2.24 -3.83 13.74
N ARG A 259 3.54 -3.63 13.98
CA ARG A 259 4.50 -4.71 14.19
C ARG A 259 4.17 -5.53 15.44
N GLY A 260 3.74 -4.87 16.51
CA GLY A 260 3.28 -5.54 17.75
C GLY A 260 2.07 -6.44 17.50
N VAL A 261 1.06 -5.93 16.77
CA VAL A 261 -0.12 -6.72 16.38
C VAL A 261 0.31 -7.94 15.56
N LEU A 262 1.15 -7.76 14.54
CA LEU A 262 1.64 -8.85 13.69
C LEU A 262 2.46 -9.88 14.48
N ALA A 263 3.27 -9.44 15.45
CA ALA A 263 4.03 -10.34 16.32
C ALA A 263 3.09 -11.19 17.20
N GLY A 264 2.04 -10.58 17.77
CA GLY A 264 1.03 -11.27 18.56
C GLY A 264 0.08 -12.19 17.78
N MET A 265 0.14 -12.17 16.44
CA MET A 265 -0.65 -13.07 15.57
C MET A 265 0.11 -14.33 15.15
N LYS A 266 1.38 -14.45 15.53
CA LYS A 266 2.24 -15.62 15.21
C LYS A 266 2.07 -16.79 16.17
N GLY A 267 1.26 -16.62 17.23
CA GLY A 267 1.00 -17.61 18.27
C GLY A 267 -0.15 -18.56 17.97
#